data_dd5544d7a1ad9d4eeb03f2990ead3706
#
_entry.id   dd5544d7a1ad9d4eeb03f2990ead3706
#
_cell.length_a   1.000
_cell.length_b   1.000
_cell.length_c   1.000
_cell.angle_alpha   90.00
_cell.angle_beta   90.00
_cell.angle_gamma   90.00
#
_symmetry.space_group_name_H-M   'P 1'
#
loop_
_entity.id
_entity.type
_entity.pdbx_description
1 polymer ?
#
loop_
_entity_poly.entity_id
_entity_poly.type
_entity_poly.pdbx_seq_one_letter_code
_entity_poly.pdbx_strand_id
1 'polypeptide(L)'
;MVNHTATHLLHQSLKDVLGSHVNQAGSLVHPEYLRFDITHPNKISSTELDDIELIVNQKIGENITVDTSIKSLEEAKKEGATALFGEKYGDNVRVVTIGEFSKELCGGTHVSSTGKISKFKIKHDKAISSGIRRIHAITSNHVDLYLKEKSDELGLLKEAEKKKEVEKQSQSILLNSVDIDSIIEYPIMDFDGIELLFSKVELGDASDLK
;
A
#
# COMPACT_ATOMS: atom_id res chain seq x y z
N MET A 1 13.18 10.71 -14.46
CA MET A 1 14.43 9.91 -14.46
C MET A 1 14.45 8.95 -13.27
N VAL A 2 14.36 9.44 -12.03
CA VAL A 2 14.39 8.63 -10.80
C VAL A 2 13.37 7.48 -10.82
N ASN A 3 12.08 7.80 -10.97
CA ASN A 3 11.01 6.81 -11.01
C ASN A 3 11.15 5.82 -12.18
N HIS A 4 11.74 6.23 -13.30
CA HIS A 4 11.96 5.33 -14.43
C HIS A 4 13.04 4.29 -14.11
N THR A 5 14.15 4.71 -13.50
CA THR A 5 15.18 3.75 -13.07
C THR A 5 14.64 2.81 -11.97
N ALA A 6 13.84 3.36 -11.03
CA ALA A 6 13.17 2.53 -10.02
C ALA A 6 12.23 1.49 -10.63
N THR A 7 11.59 1.79 -11.78
CA THR A 7 10.74 0.82 -12.50
C THR A 7 11.54 -0.41 -12.97
N HIS A 8 12.77 -0.21 -13.47
CA HIS A 8 13.64 -1.32 -13.86
C HIS A 8 14.08 -2.18 -12.66
N LEU A 9 14.42 -1.54 -11.53
CA LEU A 9 14.71 -2.28 -10.30
C LEU A 9 13.50 -3.08 -9.83
N LEU A 10 12.31 -2.44 -9.83
CA LEU A 10 11.06 -3.09 -9.46
C LEU A 10 10.75 -4.28 -10.37
N HIS A 11 10.90 -4.14 -11.69
CA HIS A 11 10.61 -5.21 -12.65
C HIS A 11 11.46 -6.45 -12.39
N GLN A 12 12.76 -6.28 -12.19
CA GLN A 12 13.65 -7.41 -11.89
C GLN A 12 13.32 -8.03 -10.52
N SER A 13 13.13 -7.20 -9.48
CA SER A 13 12.75 -7.69 -8.14
C SER A 13 11.44 -8.49 -8.15
N LEU A 14 10.46 -8.07 -8.96
CA LEU A 14 9.22 -8.81 -9.15
C LEU A 14 9.44 -10.18 -9.79
N LYS A 15 10.35 -10.28 -10.78
CA LYS A 15 10.71 -11.57 -11.38
C LYS A 15 11.45 -12.48 -10.39
N ASP A 16 12.32 -11.90 -9.57
CA ASP A 16 13.11 -12.66 -8.60
C ASP A 16 12.22 -13.26 -7.50
N VAL A 17 11.20 -12.52 -7.04
CA VAL A 17 10.31 -12.97 -5.97
C VAL A 17 9.13 -13.80 -6.48
N LEU A 18 8.45 -13.32 -7.54
CA LEU A 18 7.21 -13.94 -8.02
C LEU A 18 7.44 -14.98 -9.13
N GLY A 19 8.60 -14.93 -9.79
CA GLY A 19 8.98 -15.87 -10.85
C GLY A 19 9.05 -15.25 -12.24
N SER A 20 9.67 -16.00 -13.16
CA SER A 20 10.00 -15.57 -14.54
C SER A 20 8.79 -15.30 -15.44
N HIS A 21 7.57 -15.70 -15.01
CA HIS A 21 6.33 -15.44 -15.74
C HIS A 21 5.90 -13.96 -15.68
N VAL A 22 6.49 -13.19 -14.77
CA VAL A 22 6.20 -11.76 -14.61
C VAL A 22 6.72 -10.99 -15.82
N ASN A 23 5.80 -10.37 -16.56
CA ASN A 23 6.11 -9.49 -17.68
C ASN A 23 5.40 -8.16 -17.50
N GLN A 24 5.99 -7.11 -18.08
CA GLN A 24 5.33 -5.81 -18.12
C GLN A 24 4.08 -5.88 -19.01
N ALA A 25 2.93 -5.51 -18.45
CA ALA A 25 1.68 -5.31 -19.19
C ALA A 25 1.38 -3.82 -19.44
N GLY A 26 1.98 -2.95 -18.64
CA GLY A 26 1.90 -1.50 -18.78
C GLY A 26 2.80 -0.78 -17.80
N SER A 27 3.14 0.47 -18.10
CA SER A 27 3.95 1.31 -17.23
C SER A 27 3.56 2.77 -17.36
N LEU A 28 3.61 3.50 -16.25
CA LEU A 28 3.50 4.95 -16.20
C LEU A 28 4.55 5.49 -15.24
N VAL A 29 5.38 6.39 -15.76
CA VAL A 29 6.40 7.10 -14.98
C VAL A 29 5.97 8.56 -14.83
N HIS A 30 5.55 8.93 -13.62
CA HIS A 30 5.19 10.30 -13.24
C HIS A 30 6.31 10.92 -12.38
N PRO A 31 6.47 12.24 -12.29
CA PRO A 31 7.45 12.86 -11.38
C PRO A 31 7.31 12.41 -9.92
N GLU A 32 6.09 12.25 -9.41
CA GLU A 32 5.80 11.94 -8.01
C GLU A 32 5.66 10.46 -7.71
N TYR A 33 5.31 9.63 -8.71
CA TYR A 33 5.06 8.21 -8.52
C TYR A 33 5.36 7.41 -9.78
N LEU A 34 5.35 6.11 -9.65
CA LEU A 34 5.31 5.17 -10.77
C LEU A 34 4.15 4.19 -10.63
N ARG A 35 3.62 3.73 -11.76
CA ARG A 35 2.70 2.61 -11.86
C ARG A 35 3.31 1.56 -12.75
N PHE A 36 3.25 0.32 -12.30
CA PHE A 36 3.77 -0.80 -13.05
C PHE A 36 2.74 -1.93 -13.09
N ASP A 37 2.27 -2.27 -14.27
CA ASP A 37 1.27 -3.30 -14.48
C ASP A 37 2.00 -4.57 -14.96
N ILE A 38 1.74 -5.68 -14.31
CA ILE A 38 2.42 -6.95 -14.56
C ILE A 38 1.44 -8.08 -14.81
N THR A 39 1.89 -9.07 -15.58
CA THR A 39 1.19 -10.37 -15.68
C THR A 39 1.44 -11.18 -14.41
N HIS A 40 0.42 -11.33 -13.58
CA HIS A 40 0.46 -12.18 -12.39
C HIS A 40 -0.97 -12.56 -11.98
N PRO A 41 -1.31 -13.86 -11.90
CA PRO A 41 -2.70 -14.30 -11.70
C PRO A 41 -3.17 -14.16 -10.25
N ASN A 42 -2.26 -14.26 -9.28
CA ASN A 42 -2.59 -14.31 -7.86
C ASN A 42 -2.44 -12.93 -7.19
N LYS A 43 -3.05 -12.78 -6.00
CA LYS A 43 -2.76 -11.65 -5.13
C LYS A 43 -1.34 -11.79 -4.60
N ILE A 44 -0.55 -10.72 -4.68
CA ILE A 44 0.77 -10.66 -4.06
C ILE A 44 0.56 -10.52 -2.54
N SER A 45 1.20 -11.38 -1.78
CA SER A 45 1.13 -11.33 -0.31
C SER A 45 1.90 -10.12 0.24
N SER A 46 1.62 -9.75 1.50
CA SER A 46 2.38 -8.68 2.16
C SER A 46 3.86 -9.01 2.28
N THR A 47 4.20 -10.26 2.58
CA THR A 47 5.58 -10.72 2.67
C THR A 47 6.31 -10.60 1.34
N GLU A 48 5.69 -11.02 0.23
CA GLU A 48 6.27 -10.86 -1.11
C GLU A 48 6.46 -9.39 -1.48
N LEU A 49 5.50 -8.51 -1.14
CA LEU A 49 5.64 -7.07 -1.36
C LEU A 49 6.79 -6.48 -0.53
N ASP A 50 6.95 -6.91 0.71
CA ASP A 50 8.05 -6.48 1.59
C ASP A 50 9.41 -6.97 1.06
N ASP A 51 9.50 -8.20 0.58
CA ASP A 51 10.70 -8.76 -0.03
C ASP A 51 11.09 -8.00 -1.31
N ILE A 52 10.12 -7.71 -2.18
CA ILE A 52 10.36 -6.91 -3.41
C ILE A 52 10.88 -5.51 -3.05
N GLU A 53 10.24 -4.86 -2.08
CA GLU A 53 10.64 -3.53 -1.62
C GLU A 53 12.04 -3.53 -1.00
N LEU A 54 12.36 -4.58 -0.23
CA LEU A 54 13.67 -4.78 0.38
C LEU A 54 14.75 -4.91 -0.70
N ILE A 55 14.55 -5.75 -1.73
CA ILE A 55 15.50 -5.95 -2.82
C ILE A 55 15.73 -4.62 -3.56
N VAL A 56 14.67 -3.89 -3.90
CA VAL A 56 14.79 -2.59 -4.59
C VAL A 56 15.61 -1.62 -3.76
N ASN A 57 15.32 -1.47 -2.45
CA ASN A 57 16.05 -0.56 -1.57
C ASN A 57 17.50 -1.01 -1.34
N GLN A 58 17.78 -2.31 -1.31
CA GLN A 58 19.13 -2.85 -1.27
C GLN A 58 19.91 -2.43 -2.52
N LYS A 59 19.33 -2.59 -3.72
CA LYS A 59 19.98 -2.17 -4.99
C LYS A 59 20.16 -0.65 -5.08
N ILE A 60 19.30 0.13 -4.45
CA ILE A 60 19.49 1.57 -4.27
C ILE A 60 20.70 1.84 -3.36
N GLY A 61 20.80 1.14 -2.23
CA GLY A 61 21.91 1.29 -1.27
C GLY A 61 23.28 0.87 -1.83
N GLU A 62 23.31 -0.12 -2.74
CA GLU A 62 24.52 -0.56 -3.45
C GLU A 62 25.06 0.52 -4.40
N ASN A 63 24.30 1.56 -4.73
CA ASN A 63 24.66 2.68 -5.60
C ASN A 63 25.25 2.24 -6.95
N ILE A 64 24.61 1.28 -7.60
CA ILE A 64 25.05 0.65 -8.85
C ILE A 64 25.03 1.66 -10.00
N THR A 65 26.05 1.66 -10.84
CA THR A 65 26.08 2.46 -12.07
C THR A 65 24.98 2.03 -13.03
N VAL A 66 24.35 3.02 -13.66
CA VAL A 66 23.33 2.80 -14.71
C VAL A 66 23.95 3.17 -16.04
N ASP A 67 24.30 2.16 -16.80
CA ASP A 67 24.93 2.31 -18.11
C ASP A 67 23.91 2.22 -19.25
N THR A 68 24.22 2.90 -20.34
CA THR A 68 23.43 2.83 -21.56
C THR A 68 24.31 2.63 -22.77
N SER A 69 23.94 1.68 -23.61
CA SER A 69 24.64 1.38 -24.85
C SER A 69 23.66 1.22 -26.01
N ILE A 70 24.13 1.47 -27.24
CA ILE A 70 23.39 1.16 -28.48
C ILE A 70 24.03 -0.08 -29.06
N LYS A 71 23.21 -1.09 -29.32
CA LYS A 71 23.64 -2.39 -29.82
C LYS A 71 22.67 -2.88 -30.90
N SER A 72 23.06 -3.87 -31.67
CA SER A 72 22.11 -4.58 -32.52
C SER A 72 21.09 -5.35 -31.64
N LEU A 73 19.87 -5.52 -32.13
CA LEU A 73 18.84 -6.26 -31.42
C LEU A 73 19.30 -7.71 -31.13
N GLU A 74 20.07 -8.30 -32.06
CA GLU A 74 20.60 -9.66 -31.88
C GLU A 74 21.63 -9.74 -30.75
N GLU A 75 22.55 -8.79 -30.69
CA GLU A 75 23.55 -8.71 -29.60
C GLU A 75 22.88 -8.50 -28.24
N ALA A 76 21.94 -7.56 -28.18
CA ALA A 76 21.19 -7.28 -26.95
C ALA A 76 20.46 -8.53 -26.43
N LYS A 77 19.82 -9.30 -27.32
CA LYS A 77 19.16 -10.58 -26.97
C LYS A 77 20.14 -11.65 -26.52
N LYS A 78 21.29 -11.78 -27.20
CA LYS A 78 22.35 -12.73 -26.82
C LYS A 78 22.91 -12.42 -25.42
N GLU A 79 22.97 -11.16 -25.05
CA GLU A 79 23.41 -10.71 -23.74
C GLU A 79 22.30 -10.80 -22.66
N GLY A 80 21.12 -11.33 -22.99
CA GLY A 80 20.02 -11.52 -22.06
C GLY A 80 19.21 -10.26 -21.77
N ALA A 81 19.27 -9.22 -22.63
CA ALA A 81 18.47 -8.03 -22.44
C ALA A 81 16.96 -8.36 -22.58
N THR A 82 16.18 -7.95 -21.58
CA THR A 82 14.73 -8.10 -21.58
C THR A 82 14.12 -7.10 -22.56
N ALA A 83 13.36 -7.61 -23.52
CA ALA A 83 12.54 -6.81 -24.44
C ALA A 83 11.11 -6.71 -23.91
N LEU A 84 10.48 -5.56 -24.07
CA LEU A 84 9.06 -5.40 -23.71
C LEU A 84 8.18 -6.18 -24.70
N PHE A 85 7.17 -6.86 -24.15
CA PHE A 85 6.27 -7.66 -24.96
C PHE A 85 5.41 -6.75 -25.86
N GLY A 86 5.35 -7.10 -27.16
CA GLY A 86 4.50 -6.38 -28.13
C GLY A 86 5.12 -5.13 -28.75
N GLU A 87 6.31 -4.71 -28.34
CA GLU A 87 7.03 -3.62 -29.00
C GLU A 87 7.79 -4.09 -30.25
N LYS A 88 7.79 -3.24 -31.27
CA LYS A 88 8.59 -3.44 -32.48
C LYS A 88 9.90 -2.68 -32.35
N TYR A 89 10.99 -3.39 -32.42
CA TYR A 89 12.33 -2.83 -32.35
C TYR A 89 12.95 -2.76 -33.74
N GLY A 90 13.71 -1.71 -34.00
CA GLY A 90 14.57 -1.62 -35.18
C GLY A 90 15.85 -2.46 -35.03
N ASP A 91 16.72 -2.39 -36.04
CA ASP A 91 17.98 -3.14 -36.04
C ASP A 91 18.91 -2.73 -34.87
N ASN A 92 18.89 -1.47 -34.49
CA ASN A 92 19.64 -0.94 -33.36
C ASN A 92 18.71 -0.57 -32.21
N VAL A 93 19.06 -1.00 -31.02
CA VAL A 93 18.30 -0.80 -29.77
C VAL A 93 19.17 -0.18 -28.69
N ARG A 94 18.53 0.63 -27.84
CA ARG A 94 19.19 1.16 -26.66
C ARG A 94 18.97 0.20 -25.51
N VAL A 95 20.06 -0.29 -24.91
CA VAL A 95 20.10 -1.16 -23.76
C VAL A 95 20.46 -0.35 -22.53
N VAL A 96 19.65 -0.46 -21.49
CA VAL A 96 19.93 0.09 -20.15
C VAL A 96 20.35 -1.06 -19.25
N THR A 97 21.51 -0.93 -18.63
CA THR A 97 22.11 -1.95 -17.76
C THR A 97 22.33 -1.38 -16.38
N ILE A 98 21.89 -2.09 -15.34
CA ILE A 98 22.11 -1.75 -13.93
C ILE A 98 22.93 -2.87 -13.31
N GLY A 99 24.27 -2.77 -13.43
CA GLY A 99 25.20 -3.82 -13.04
C GLY A 99 24.82 -5.18 -13.66
N GLU A 100 24.88 -6.23 -12.84
CA GLU A 100 24.41 -7.58 -13.21
C GLU A 100 22.92 -7.79 -12.87
N PHE A 101 22.26 -6.79 -12.27
CA PHE A 101 20.90 -6.95 -11.72
C PHE A 101 19.80 -6.82 -12.77
N SER A 102 19.90 -5.82 -13.65
CA SER A 102 18.87 -5.59 -14.68
C SER A 102 19.50 -5.16 -16.00
N LYS A 103 19.01 -5.73 -17.09
CA LYS A 103 19.39 -5.36 -18.46
C LYS A 103 18.14 -5.37 -19.32
N GLU A 104 17.73 -4.20 -19.82
CA GLU A 104 16.47 -4.04 -20.53
C GLU A 104 16.61 -3.13 -21.75
N LEU A 105 15.79 -3.40 -22.78
CA LEU A 105 15.64 -2.50 -23.92
C LEU A 105 14.80 -1.30 -23.49
N CYS A 106 15.37 -0.10 -23.45
CA CYS A 106 14.68 1.08 -22.99
C CYS A 106 15.19 2.36 -23.65
N GLY A 107 14.28 3.11 -24.28
CA GLY A 107 14.55 4.42 -24.90
C GLY A 107 14.49 5.62 -23.93
N GLY A 108 14.05 5.40 -22.70
CA GLY A 108 13.78 6.48 -21.74
C GLY A 108 15.02 7.04 -21.04
N THR A 109 14.82 8.08 -20.24
CA THR A 109 15.88 8.76 -19.48
C THR A 109 16.03 8.16 -18.08
N HIS A 110 17.28 7.96 -17.65
CA HIS A 110 17.64 7.34 -16.38
C HIS A 110 18.60 8.21 -15.56
N VAL A 111 18.71 7.90 -14.28
CA VAL A 111 19.78 8.43 -13.42
C VAL A 111 21.09 7.70 -13.73
N SER A 112 22.23 8.30 -13.38
CA SER A 112 23.53 7.69 -13.62
C SER A 112 23.92 6.62 -12.61
N SER A 113 23.24 6.54 -11.47
CA SER A 113 23.42 5.46 -10.48
C SER A 113 22.16 5.28 -9.66
N THR A 114 21.96 4.05 -9.13
CA THR A 114 20.77 3.70 -8.35
C THR A 114 20.64 4.48 -7.04
N GLY A 115 21.75 4.89 -6.44
CA GLY A 115 21.79 5.70 -5.21
C GLY A 115 21.05 7.04 -5.35
N LYS A 116 20.92 7.59 -6.57
CA LYS A 116 20.15 8.82 -6.83
C LYS A 116 18.64 8.65 -6.64
N ILE A 117 18.15 7.42 -6.54
CA ILE A 117 16.74 7.11 -6.21
C ILE A 117 16.48 7.39 -4.74
N SER A 118 17.49 7.22 -3.88
CA SER A 118 17.46 7.44 -2.43
C SER A 118 16.60 6.43 -1.67
N LYS A 119 15.29 6.40 -1.91
CA LYS A 119 14.30 5.55 -1.23
C LYS A 119 13.25 5.07 -2.22
N PHE A 120 12.68 3.90 -1.93
CA PHE A 120 11.58 3.32 -2.69
C PHE A 120 10.53 2.75 -1.74
N LYS A 121 9.24 2.94 -2.03
CA LYS A 121 8.13 2.38 -1.27
C LYS A 121 6.98 1.96 -2.18
N ILE A 122 6.48 0.75 -2.01
CA ILE A 122 5.24 0.29 -2.61
C ILE A 122 4.07 0.82 -1.78
N LYS A 123 3.17 1.59 -2.40
CA LYS A 123 1.97 2.11 -1.75
C LYS A 123 0.86 1.07 -1.69
N HIS A 124 0.61 0.42 -2.80
CA HIS A 124 -0.39 -0.66 -2.90
C HIS A 124 -0.20 -1.49 -4.17
N ASP A 125 -0.77 -2.68 -4.13
CA ASP A 125 -0.97 -3.63 -5.21
C ASP A 125 -2.46 -3.90 -5.39
N LYS A 126 -2.96 -3.92 -6.64
CA LYS A 126 -4.36 -4.26 -6.95
C LYS A 126 -4.50 -4.98 -8.28
N ALA A 127 -5.48 -5.88 -8.38
CA ALA A 127 -5.90 -6.43 -9.67
C ALA A 127 -6.61 -5.34 -10.49
N ILE A 128 -6.28 -5.24 -11.79
CA ILE A 128 -6.93 -4.32 -12.74
C ILE A 128 -7.69 -5.05 -13.85
N SER A 129 -7.30 -6.29 -14.12
CA SER A 129 -8.01 -7.23 -14.99
C SER A 129 -7.60 -8.66 -14.64
N SER A 130 -8.22 -9.65 -15.31
CA SER A 130 -7.84 -11.05 -15.12
C SER A 130 -6.36 -11.26 -15.45
N GLY A 131 -5.59 -11.76 -14.49
CA GLY A 131 -4.16 -12.04 -14.64
C GLY A 131 -3.25 -10.81 -14.71
N ILE A 132 -3.78 -9.58 -14.48
CA ILE A 132 -2.97 -8.35 -14.49
C ILE A 132 -3.09 -7.64 -13.14
N ARG A 133 -1.94 -7.36 -12.57
CA ARG A 133 -1.81 -6.61 -11.31
C ARG A 133 -1.09 -5.29 -11.52
N ARG A 134 -1.56 -4.28 -10.82
CA ARG A 134 -0.99 -2.93 -10.83
C ARG A 134 -0.30 -2.64 -9.52
N ILE A 135 0.98 -2.34 -9.58
CA ILE A 135 1.76 -1.85 -8.46
C ILE A 135 1.89 -0.34 -8.58
N HIS A 136 1.61 0.35 -7.49
CA HIS A 136 1.81 1.80 -7.36
C HIS A 136 2.91 2.04 -6.34
N ALA A 137 3.97 2.73 -6.75
CA ALA A 137 5.13 2.99 -5.91
C ALA A 137 5.61 4.45 -6.02
N ILE A 138 6.39 4.86 -5.04
CA ILE A 138 6.96 6.19 -4.90
C ILE A 138 8.45 6.11 -4.56
N THR A 139 9.19 7.19 -4.83
CA THR A 139 10.63 7.27 -4.58
C THR A 139 11.02 8.57 -3.88
N SER A 140 12.25 8.64 -3.40
CA SER A 140 12.89 9.85 -2.87
C SER A 140 12.08 10.49 -1.74
N ASN A 141 11.92 11.81 -1.75
CA ASN A 141 11.19 12.58 -0.74
C ASN A 141 9.70 12.24 -0.65
N HIS A 142 9.09 11.70 -1.71
CA HIS A 142 7.68 11.26 -1.66
C HIS A 142 7.48 10.08 -0.70
N VAL A 143 8.54 9.29 -0.44
CA VAL A 143 8.51 8.23 0.57
C VAL A 143 8.40 8.85 1.97
N ASP A 144 9.19 9.86 2.27
CA ASP A 144 9.17 10.52 3.58
C ASP A 144 7.83 11.22 3.85
N LEU A 145 7.29 11.90 2.84
CA LEU A 145 5.96 12.53 2.91
C LEU A 145 4.87 11.48 3.18
N TYR A 146 4.88 10.39 2.45
CA TYR A 146 3.90 9.31 2.63
C TYR A 146 3.99 8.66 4.01
N LEU A 147 5.20 8.39 4.50
CA LEU A 147 5.40 7.80 5.82
C LEU A 147 4.94 8.74 6.94
N LYS A 148 5.17 10.05 6.77
CA LYS A 148 4.67 11.07 7.71
C LYS A 148 3.14 11.09 7.73
N GLU A 149 2.49 11.17 6.56
CA GLU A 149 1.03 11.13 6.44
C GLU A 149 0.44 9.89 7.12
N LYS A 150 1.04 8.72 6.91
CA LYS A 150 0.60 7.47 7.54
C LYS A 150 0.81 7.43 9.05
N SER A 151 1.88 8.02 9.54
CA SER A 151 2.13 8.16 10.98
C SER A 151 1.09 9.09 11.64
N ASP A 152 0.79 10.20 11.01
CA ASP A 152 -0.19 11.17 11.51
C ASP A 152 -1.61 10.56 11.51
N GLU A 153 -1.99 9.85 10.43
CA GLU A 153 -3.26 9.13 10.32
C GLU A 153 -3.41 8.07 11.44
N LEU A 154 -2.34 7.29 11.68
CA LEU A 154 -2.33 6.28 12.74
C LEU A 154 -2.44 6.92 14.14
N GLY A 155 -1.81 8.06 14.36
CA GLY A 155 -1.92 8.83 15.59
C GLY A 155 -3.36 9.25 15.87
N LEU A 156 -4.04 9.83 14.87
CA LEU A 156 -5.44 10.24 14.96
C LEU A 156 -6.40 9.07 15.22
N LEU A 157 -6.15 7.92 14.58
CA LEU A 157 -6.95 6.70 14.82
C LEU A 157 -6.82 6.20 16.26
N LYS A 158 -5.61 6.16 16.80
CA LYS A 158 -5.36 5.75 18.20
C LYS A 158 -6.02 6.69 19.20
N GLU A 159 -6.00 8.00 18.94
CA GLU A 159 -6.69 8.97 19.79
C GLU A 159 -8.21 8.80 19.73
N ALA A 160 -8.77 8.56 18.56
CA ALA A 160 -10.20 8.31 18.38
C ALA A 160 -10.65 7.01 19.08
N GLU A 161 -9.87 5.93 18.99
CA GLU A 161 -10.13 4.68 19.71
C GLU A 161 -10.10 4.89 21.21
N LYS A 162 -9.09 5.61 21.73
CA LYS A 162 -8.98 5.91 23.15
C LYS A 162 -10.17 6.73 23.66
N LYS A 163 -10.65 7.72 22.88
CA LYS A 163 -11.86 8.49 23.25
C LYS A 163 -13.08 7.60 23.33
N LYS A 164 -13.30 6.73 22.35
CA LYS A 164 -14.43 5.78 22.36
C LYS A 164 -14.37 4.82 23.55
N GLU A 165 -13.19 4.39 23.94
CA GLU A 165 -13.02 3.50 25.10
C GLU A 165 -13.33 4.22 26.43
N VAL A 166 -12.90 5.48 26.57
CA VAL A 166 -13.22 6.33 27.71
C VAL A 166 -14.73 6.61 27.79
N GLU A 167 -15.37 6.94 26.66
CA GLU A 167 -16.83 7.14 26.59
C GLU A 167 -17.59 5.88 26.99
N LYS A 168 -17.18 4.71 26.50
CA LYS A 168 -17.78 3.42 26.84
C LYS A 168 -17.63 3.08 28.33
N GLN A 169 -16.46 3.36 28.92
CA GLN A 169 -16.24 3.18 30.36
C GLN A 169 -17.09 4.14 31.18
N SER A 170 -17.22 5.40 30.75
CA SER A 170 -18.06 6.40 31.44
C SER A 170 -19.54 6.00 31.42
N GLN A 171 -20.05 5.50 30.29
CA GLN A 171 -21.41 4.98 30.19
C GLN A 171 -21.63 3.74 31.06
N SER A 172 -20.66 2.83 31.12
CA SER A 172 -20.71 1.66 31.99
C SER A 172 -20.74 2.02 33.48
N ILE A 173 -20.00 3.05 33.89
CA ILE A 173 -19.98 3.57 35.27
C ILE A 173 -21.33 4.21 35.61
N LEU A 174 -21.92 5.00 34.70
CA LEU A 174 -23.24 5.59 34.87
C LEU A 174 -24.34 4.54 35.03
N LEU A 175 -24.33 3.50 34.18
CA LEU A 175 -25.29 2.37 34.25
C LEU A 175 -25.15 1.59 35.56
N ASN A 176 -23.95 1.40 36.09
CA ASN A 176 -23.70 0.70 37.33
C ASN A 176 -23.94 1.58 38.58
N SER A 177 -24.01 2.89 38.43
CA SER A 177 -24.27 3.85 39.52
C SER A 177 -25.75 4.21 39.68
N VAL A 178 -26.62 3.72 38.77
CA VAL A 178 -28.08 3.87 38.91
C VAL A 178 -28.51 2.91 40.02
N ASP A 179 -28.75 3.44 41.21
CA ASP A 179 -29.32 2.73 42.32
C ASP A 179 -30.80 2.45 42.01
N ILE A 180 -31.10 1.24 41.61
CA ILE A 180 -32.45 0.79 41.22
C ILE A 180 -33.43 0.95 42.39
N ASP A 181 -32.96 0.85 43.62
CA ASP A 181 -33.78 1.02 44.80
C ASP A 181 -34.23 2.49 45.03
N SER A 182 -33.51 3.46 44.47
CA SER A 182 -33.89 4.89 44.53
C SER A 182 -34.93 5.28 43.45
N ILE A 183 -35.17 4.44 42.48
CA ILE A 183 -36.14 4.68 41.38
C ILE A 183 -37.58 4.25 41.75
N ILE A 184 -37.75 3.50 42.85
CA ILE A 184 -39.06 2.97 43.29
C ILE A 184 -39.65 3.89 44.38
N GLU A 185 -39.88 5.14 44.03
CA GLU A 185 -40.63 6.11 44.90
C GLU A 185 -41.92 6.57 44.22
N TYR A 186 -42.77 5.68 43.74
CA TYR A 186 -44.12 6.04 43.31
C TYR A 186 -45.16 5.19 43.98
N PRO A 187 -46.25 5.82 44.46
CA PRO A 187 -47.32 5.04 45.15
C PRO A 187 -47.96 4.02 44.22
N ILE A 188 -48.13 2.86 44.78
CA ILE A 188 -48.91 1.81 44.15
C ILE A 188 -50.35 2.31 44.01
N MET A 189 -50.85 2.52 42.80
CA MET A 189 -52.28 2.79 42.57
C MET A 189 -53.02 1.49 42.43
N ASP A 190 -53.96 1.22 43.33
CA ASP A 190 -54.88 0.10 43.24
C ASP A 190 -55.99 0.46 42.26
N PHE A 191 -56.13 -0.30 41.20
CA PHE A 191 -57.22 -0.18 40.23
C PHE A 191 -57.93 -1.55 40.12
N ASP A 192 -59.06 -1.68 40.76
CA ASP A 192 -59.91 -2.90 40.77
C ASP A 192 -59.17 -4.20 41.13
N GLY A 193 -58.30 -4.15 42.14
CA GLY A 193 -57.56 -5.33 42.61
C GLY A 193 -56.35 -5.73 41.75
N ILE A 194 -55.89 -4.85 40.84
CA ILE A 194 -54.66 -5.03 40.09
C ILE A 194 -53.63 -3.99 40.56
N GLU A 195 -52.58 -4.47 41.21
CA GLU A 195 -51.44 -3.62 41.55
C GLU A 195 -50.64 -3.29 40.28
N LEU A 196 -50.63 -2.00 39.92
CA LEU A 196 -49.81 -1.50 38.79
C LEU A 196 -48.63 -0.72 39.35
N LEU A 197 -47.46 -1.22 39.10
CA LEU A 197 -46.19 -0.56 39.43
C LEU A 197 -45.74 0.31 38.26
N PHE A 198 -45.73 1.61 38.44
CA PHE A 198 -45.18 2.54 37.44
C PHE A 198 -43.81 3.00 37.90
N SER A 199 -42.79 2.75 37.09
CA SER A 199 -41.49 3.35 37.25
C SER A 199 -41.19 4.31 36.08
N LYS A 200 -40.83 5.55 36.38
CA LYS A 200 -40.31 6.49 35.37
C LYS A 200 -38.82 6.36 35.33
N VAL A 201 -38.28 5.76 34.29
CA VAL A 201 -36.87 5.76 34.01
C VAL A 201 -36.59 6.90 33.04
N GLU A 202 -35.88 7.94 33.47
CA GLU A 202 -35.33 8.95 32.55
C GLU A 202 -34.05 8.38 31.93
N LEU A 203 -34.17 7.76 30.78
CA LEU A 203 -33.02 7.36 29.96
C LEU A 203 -32.56 8.56 29.15
N GLY A 204 -31.30 8.89 29.23
CA GLY A 204 -30.71 10.08 28.59
C GLY A 204 -30.76 10.08 27.07
N ASP A 205 -30.95 8.92 26.41
CA ASP A 205 -31.06 8.81 24.94
C ASP A 205 -31.82 7.55 24.52
N ALA A 206 -32.56 7.63 23.41
CA ALA A 206 -33.34 6.52 22.85
C ALA A 206 -32.50 5.33 22.35
N SER A 207 -31.19 5.45 22.28
CA SER A 207 -30.23 4.40 21.96
C SER A 207 -30.03 3.37 23.06
N ASP A 208 -30.46 3.67 24.30
CA ASP A 208 -30.27 2.81 25.47
C ASP A 208 -31.40 1.77 25.65
N LEU A 209 -32.37 1.78 24.73
CA LEU A 209 -33.56 0.89 24.72
C LEU A 209 -33.42 -0.35 23.81
N LYS A 210 -32.21 -0.95 23.73
CA LYS A 210 -32.03 -2.21 23.00
C LYS A 210 -31.66 -3.34 23.94
#